data_f4cccdb85b46531b72de10902048a906
#
_entry.id   f4cccdb85b46531b72de10902048a906
#
_cell.length_a   1.000
_cell.length_b   1.000
_cell.length_c   1.000
_cell.angle_alpha   90.00
_cell.angle_beta   90.00
_cell.angle_gamma   90.00
#
_symmetry.space_group_name_H-M   'P 1'
#
loop_
_entity.id
_entity.type
_entity.pdbx_description
1 polymer ?
#
loop_
_entity_poly.entity_id
_entity_poly.type
_entity_poly.pdbx_seq_one_letter_code
_entity_poly.pdbx_strand_id
1 'polypeptide(L)'
;MERILRIRKGGAKMSKKPVLVVMAAGMGSRYGGLKQIDPVDEYGNIIMDFSIYDAVEAGFEKVVFIIKKAIEKEFMEHIGKRMEKHVQVEYVFQELDKIPAGFQIPKDRVKPWGTGHAILCCKDVVDGPFAVVNADDYYGKSAFKQIYNQLVAKADDDKYQYTMVGYQLYNTLTENGHVARGVCSISPEGKLVDIEERTRIEKKGDGAAFTEDDGATWTSLGEDTIVSMNMWGFTESILGELDQRFAAFLEKGLKENPLKCEYFLPFVVDELLKENKAEVTVLKSVDRWYGVTYKEDKQMVVDAIRRLKDQGLYPEKVWED
;
A
#
# COMPACT_ATOMS: atom_id res chain seq x y z
N MET A 1 -14.08 33.28 50.86
CA MET A 1 -14.83 32.51 49.83
C MET A 1 -13.93 32.33 48.62
N GLU A 2 -13.03 31.33 48.68
CA GLU A 2 -12.07 31.01 47.60
C GLU A 2 -12.70 30.05 46.63
N ARG A 3 -12.80 30.42 45.36
CA ARG A 3 -13.22 29.56 44.26
C ARG A 3 -12.01 28.80 43.75
N ILE A 4 -11.90 27.51 44.12
CA ILE A 4 -10.92 26.61 43.60
C ILE A 4 -11.30 26.25 42.15
N LEU A 5 -10.57 26.81 41.17
CA LEU A 5 -10.62 26.36 39.77
C LEU A 5 -10.05 24.93 39.70
N ARG A 6 -10.90 23.93 39.52
CA ARG A 6 -10.49 22.59 39.10
C ARG A 6 -10.10 22.64 37.63
N ILE A 7 -8.81 22.71 37.36
CA ILE A 7 -8.23 22.39 36.05
C ILE A 7 -8.46 20.88 35.80
N ARG A 8 -9.40 20.56 34.90
CA ARG A 8 -9.53 19.21 34.37
C ARG A 8 -8.24 18.91 33.57
N LYS A 9 -7.34 18.13 34.13
CA LYS A 9 -6.30 17.46 33.36
C LYS A 9 -7.02 16.50 32.41
N GLY A 10 -7.17 16.90 31.13
CA GLY A 10 -7.48 15.98 30.05
C GLY A 10 -6.37 14.95 29.98
N GLY A 11 -6.64 13.72 30.39
CA GLY A 11 -5.73 12.61 30.14
C GLY A 11 -5.57 12.51 28.63
N ALA A 12 -4.36 12.73 28.13
CA ALA A 12 -4.02 12.44 26.76
C ALA A 12 -4.29 10.94 26.58
N LYS A 13 -5.30 10.61 25.72
CA LYS A 13 -5.55 9.24 25.28
C LYS A 13 -4.25 8.82 24.60
N MET A 14 -3.54 7.86 25.15
CA MET A 14 -2.32 7.34 24.48
C MET A 14 -2.73 6.95 23.06
N SER A 15 -2.11 7.58 22.05
CA SER A 15 -2.38 7.24 20.66
C SER A 15 -2.02 5.78 20.46
N LYS A 16 -2.92 5.00 19.85
CA LYS A 16 -2.63 3.62 19.49
C LYS A 16 -1.45 3.60 18.54
N LYS A 17 -0.57 2.60 18.69
CA LYS A 17 0.56 2.45 17.77
C LYS A 17 0.07 2.13 16.37
N PRO A 18 0.73 2.67 15.33
CA PRO A 18 0.38 2.35 13.95
C PRO A 18 0.50 0.85 13.64
N VAL A 19 -0.43 0.36 12.81
CA VAL A 19 -0.46 -1.01 12.30
C VAL A 19 0.02 -1.02 10.85
N LEU A 20 0.78 -2.04 10.45
CA LEU A 20 1.08 -2.27 9.04
C LEU A 20 0.03 -3.21 8.44
N VAL A 21 -0.62 -2.80 7.36
CA VAL A 21 -1.55 -3.61 6.57
C VAL A 21 -0.90 -3.99 5.26
N VAL A 22 -0.75 -5.29 5.00
CA VAL A 22 -0.10 -5.83 3.81
C VAL A 22 -1.13 -6.46 2.90
N MET A 23 -1.28 -5.91 1.70
CA MET A 23 -2.22 -6.42 0.69
C MET A 23 -1.63 -7.61 -0.05
N ALA A 24 -2.02 -8.82 0.33
CA ALA A 24 -1.54 -10.09 -0.24
C ALA A 24 -2.64 -10.92 -0.92
N ALA A 25 -3.88 -10.43 -1.03
CA ALA A 25 -5.00 -11.16 -1.65
C ALA A 25 -4.87 -11.31 -3.18
N GLY A 26 -4.01 -10.51 -3.82
CA GLY A 26 -3.67 -10.62 -5.24
C GLY A 26 -2.72 -11.75 -5.59
N MET A 27 -2.18 -12.45 -4.59
CA MET A 27 -1.19 -13.51 -4.74
C MET A 27 -1.68 -14.66 -5.62
N GLY A 28 -0.88 -15.04 -6.59
CA GLY A 28 -1.04 -16.31 -7.32
C GLY A 28 -1.82 -16.27 -8.63
N SER A 29 -2.42 -15.15 -9.05
CA SER A 29 -3.28 -15.15 -10.24
C SER A 29 -2.54 -15.17 -11.59
N ARG A 30 -1.26 -14.78 -11.64
CA ARG A 30 -0.52 -14.60 -12.91
C ARG A 30 0.57 -15.67 -13.19
N TYR A 31 0.99 -16.46 -12.18
CA TYR A 31 2.15 -17.36 -12.27
C TYR A 31 1.88 -18.81 -11.88
N GLY A 32 0.63 -19.22 -11.65
CA GLY A 32 0.29 -20.60 -11.28
C GLY A 32 0.78 -21.04 -9.89
N GLY A 33 1.15 -20.11 -9.03
CA GLY A 33 1.61 -20.34 -7.65
C GLY A 33 1.75 -19.05 -6.87
N LEU A 34 2.16 -19.11 -5.60
CA LEU A 34 2.41 -17.95 -4.76
C LEU A 34 3.72 -17.26 -5.20
N LYS A 35 3.62 -16.31 -6.15
CA LYS A 35 4.76 -15.50 -6.64
C LYS A 35 5.55 -14.81 -5.52
N GLN A 36 4.88 -14.48 -4.44
CA GLN A 36 5.42 -13.75 -3.31
C GLN A 36 6.27 -14.59 -2.36
N ILE A 37 6.34 -15.91 -2.58
CA ILE A 37 7.25 -16.80 -1.86
C ILE A 37 8.54 -17.12 -2.62
N ASP A 38 8.77 -16.52 -3.78
CA ASP A 38 10.01 -16.65 -4.52
C ASP A 38 11.16 -15.96 -3.77
N PRO A 39 12.18 -16.71 -3.30
CA PRO A 39 13.30 -16.12 -2.57
C PRO A 39 14.06 -15.09 -3.41
N VAL A 40 14.50 -14.03 -2.73
CA VAL A 40 15.33 -12.96 -3.32
C VAL A 40 16.74 -12.95 -2.72
N ASP A 41 17.05 -13.88 -1.83
CA ASP A 41 18.38 -14.11 -1.29
C ASP A 41 18.65 -15.60 -1.01
N GLU A 42 19.90 -15.92 -0.63
CA GLU A 42 20.36 -17.28 -0.34
C GLU A 42 19.82 -17.88 0.98
N TYR A 43 19.22 -17.04 1.84
CA TYR A 43 18.61 -17.46 3.11
C TYR A 43 17.10 -17.77 2.98
N GLY A 44 16.57 -17.68 1.77
CA GLY A 44 15.16 -17.96 1.49
C GLY A 44 14.22 -16.80 1.85
N ASN A 45 14.76 -15.60 2.08
CA ASN A 45 13.94 -14.43 2.31
C ASN A 45 13.26 -13.97 1.01
N ILE A 46 12.01 -13.55 1.13
CA ILE A 46 11.22 -12.98 0.04
C ILE A 46 11.17 -11.45 0.17
N ILE A 47 10.67 -10.74 -0.83
CA ILE A 47 10.58 -9.26 -0.80
C ILE A 47 9.85 -8.77 0.46
N MET A 48 8.79 -9.45 0.85
CA MET A 48 7.99 -9.12 2.03
C MET A 48 8.78 -9.17 3.33
N ASP A 49 9.78 -10.05 3.45
CA ASP A 49 10.64 -10.12 4.65
C ASP A 49 11.34 -8.79 4.90
N PHE A 50 11.86 -8.17 3.85
CA PHE A 50 12.54 -6.87 3.94
C PHE A 50 11.56 -5.74 4.27
N SER A 51 10.36 -5.74 3.68
CA SER A 51 9.33 -4.75 3.99
C SER A 51 8.86 -4.84 5.44
N ILE A 52 8.67 -6.07 5.97
CA ILE A 52 8.26 -6.25 7.37
C ILE A 52 9.44 -5.94 8.32
N TYR A 53 10.67 -6.32 7.97
CA TYR A 53 11.86 -5.96 8.75
C TYR A 53 11.98 -4.43 8.88
N ASP A 54 11.87 -3.69 7.79
CA ASP A 54 11.93 -2.24 7.80
C ASP A 54 10.79 -1.62 8.61
N ALA A 55 9.61 -2.21 8.56
CA ALA A 55 8.46 -1.76 9.36
C ALA A 55 8.70 -1.98 10.86
N VAL A 56 9.20 -3.15 11.26
CA VAL A 56 9.54 -3.46 12.67
C VAL A 56 10.62 -2.49 13.17
N GLU A 57 11.67 -2.27 12.40
CA GLU A 57 12.73 -1.30 12.72
C GLU A 57 12.19 0.15 12.80
N ALA A 58 11.16 0.49 12.04
CA ALA A 58 10.49 1.78 12.11
C ALA A 58 9.62 1.95 13.37
N GLY A 59 9.18 0.85 13.99
CA GLY A 59 8.39 0.84 15.22
C GLY A 59 6.99 0.21 15.11
N PHE A 60 6.63 -0.39 13.96
CA PHE A 60 5.39 -1.17 13.85
C PHE A 60 5.49 -2.44 14.68
N GLU A 61 4.50 -2.69 15.54
CA GLU A 61 4.45 -3.87 16.41
C GLU A 61 3.40 -4.89 15.97
N LYS A 62 2.55 -4.52 15.01
CA LYS A 62 1.48 -5.35 14.48
C LYS A 62 1.43 -5.28 12.97
N VAL A 63 1.28 -6.45 12.33
CA VAL A 63 1.05 -6.61 10.88
C VAL A 63 -0.28 -7.31 10.66
N VAL A 64 -1.08 -6.79 9.75
CA VAL A 64 -2.34 -7.40 9.29
C VAL A 64 -2.17 -7.81 7.84
N PHE A 65 -2.21 -9.10 7.57
CA PHE A 65 -2.18 -9.62 6.19
C PHE A 65 -3.59 -9.76 5.63
N ILE A 66 -3.84 -9.10 4.51
CA ILE A 66 -5.06 -9.31 3.73
C ILE A 66 -4.79 -10.40 2.71
N ILE A 67 -5.40 -11.56 2.87
CA ILE A 67 -5.24 -12.74 2.00
C ILE A 67 -6.60 -13.25 1.51
N LYS A 68 -6.58 -14.23 0.60
CA LYS A 68 -7.77 -15.06 0.30
C LYS A 68 -7.80 -16.30 1.19
N LYS A 69 -8.98 -16.73 1.58
CA LYS A 69 -9.14 -17.96 2.37
C LYS A 69 -8.51 -19.18 1.67
N ALA A 70 -8.59 -19.21 0.36
CA ALA A 70 -8.03 -20.30 -0.46
C ALA A 70 -6.52 -20.51 -0.28
N ILE A 71 -5.76 -19.46 0.07
CA ILE A 71 -4.29 -19.55 0.25
C ILE A 71 -3.87 -19.52 1.72
N GLU A 72 -4.81 -19.47 2.67
CA GLU A 72 -4.53 -19.29 4.10
C GLU A 72 -3.48 -20.26 4.62
N LYS A 73 -3.73 -21.56 4.43
CA LYS A 73 -2.83 -22.61 4.94
C LYS A 73 -1.40 -22.46 4.42
N GLU A 74 -1.27 -22.30 3.11
CA GLU A 74 0.02 -22.16 2.44
C GLU A 74 0.73 -20.88 2.86
N PHE A 75 -0.01 -19.76 2.96
CA PHE A 75 0.53 -18.49 3.41
C PHE A 75 1.03 -18.56 4.86
N MET A 76 0.23 -19.12 5.76
CA MET A 76 0.60 -19.28 7.17
C MET A 76 1.83 -20.18 7.34
N GLU A 77 1.93 -21.27 6.57
CA GLU A 77 3.05 -22.22 6.66
C GLU A 77 4.36 -21.60 6.16
N HIS A 78 4.34 -20.86 5.06
CA HIS A 78 5.55 -20.34 4.42
C HIS A 78 5.95 -18.93 4.89
N ILE A 79 4.98 -18.10 5.28
CA ILE A 79 5.21 -16.70 5.64
C ILE A 79 4.80 -16.44 7.09
N GLY A 80 3.54 -16.73 7.43
CA GLY A 80 2.93 -16.33 8.69
C GLY A 80 3.72 -16.77 9.91
N LYS A 81 4.01 -18.07 10.03
CA LYS A 81 4.73 -18.63 11.18
C LYS A 81 6.13 -18.04 11.37
N ARG A 82 6.77 -17.61 10.29
CA ARG A 82 8.06 -16.91 10.38
C ARG A 82 7.87 -15.51 10.92
N MET A 83 6.91 -14.75 10.39
CA MET A 83 6.63 -13.38 10.83
C MET A 83 6.12 -13.30 12.28
N GLU A 84 5.33 -14.28 12.73
CA GLU A 84 4.79 -14.37 14.10
C GLU A 84 5.88 -14.46 15.18
N LYS A 85 7.11 -14.85 14.82
CA LYS A 85 8.26 -14.84 15.75
C LYS A 85 8.79 -13.43 16.03
N HIS A 86 8.52 -12.47 15.15
CA HIS A 86 9.15 -11.15 15.16
C HIS A 86 8.17 -9.99 15.37
N VAL A 87 6.89 -10.19 15.05
CA VAL A 87 5.86 -9.15 15.11
C VAL A 87 4.51 -9.80 15.40
N GLN A 88 3.58 -9.06 16.03
CA GLN A 88 2.21 -9.52 16.15
C GLN A 88 1.56 -9.60 14.77
N VAL A 89 0.97 -10.76 14.43
CA VAL A 89 0.35 -11.02 13.12
C VAL A 89 -1.14 -11.28 13.29
N GLU A 90 -1.94 -10.65 12.41
CA GLU A 90 -3.36 -10.98 12.20
C GLU A 90 -3.65 -11.21 10.72
N TYR A 91 -4.70 -11.99 10.44
CA TYR A 91 -5.12 -12.32 9.08
C TYR A 91 -6.52 -11.84 8.83
N VAL A 92 -6.70 -11.17 7.71
CA VAL A 92 -7.99 -10.69 7.21
C VAL A 92 -8.23 -11.31 5.84
N PHE A 93 -9.47 -11.71 5.58
CA PHE A 93 -9.81 -12.37 4.32
C PHE A 93 -10.60 -11.45 3.42
N GLN A 94 -10.06 -11.20 2.22
CA GLN A 94 -10.77 -10.52 1.15
C GLN A 94 -11.49 -11.57 0.28
N GLU A 95 -12.79 -11.72 0.51
CA GLU A 95 -13.63 -12.67 -0.22
C GLU A 95 -14.72 -11.94 -1.03
N LEU A 96 -15.17 -12.56 -2.13
CA LEU A 96 -16.17 -11.95 -3.01
C LEU A 96 -17.54 -11.77 -2.35
N ASP A 97 -17.88 -12.60 -1.38
CA ASP A 97 -19.13 -12.57 -0.64
C ASP A 97 -19.18 -11.52 0.48
N LYS A 98 -18.06 -10.88 0.79
CA LYS A 98 -18.02 -9.75 1.73
C LYS A 98 -18.52 -8.46 1.09
N ILE A 99 -19.81 -8.45 0.77
CA ILE A 99 -20.53 -7.32 0.17
C ILE A 99 -21.77 -6.99 1.00
N PRO A 100 -22.28 -5.75 0.94
CA PRO A 100 -23.48 -5.35 1.64
C PRO A 100 -24.71 -6.21 1.26
N ALA A 101 -25.64 -6.35 2.20
CA ALA A 101 -26.90 -7.06 1.93
C ALA A 101 -27.66 -6.44 0.75
N GLY A 102 -28.28 -7.27 -0.07
CA GLY A 102 -29.05 -6.85 -1.25
C GLY A 102 -28.26 -6.89 -2.57
N PHE A 103 -26.94 -7.04 -2.54
CA PHE A 103 -26.14 -7.25 -3.75
C PHE A 103 -25.93 -8.73 -4.02
N GLN A 104 -25.76 -9.07 -5.31
CA GLN A 104 -25.46 -10.43 -5.76
C GLN A 104 -24.13 -10.45 -6.50
N ILE A 105 -23.33 -11.48 -6.22
CA ILE A 105 -22.07 -11.70 -6.93
C ILE A 105 -22.40 -12.24 -8.33
N PRO A 106 -21.91 -11.61 -9.41
CA PRO A 106 -22.04 -12.15 -10.76
C PRO A 106 -21.44 -13.56 -10.85
N LYS A 107 -22.18 -14.50 -11.48
CA LYS A 107 -21.85 -15.93 -11.52
C LYS A 107 -20.41 -16.23 -11.97
N ASP A 108 -19.91 -15.46 -12.94
CA ASP A 108 -18.59 -15.69 -13.54
C ASP A 108 -17.51 -14.73 -13.02
N ARG A 109 -17.80 -13.99 -11.93
CA ARG A 109 -16.82 -13.08 -11.34
C ARG A 109 -15.82 -13.85 -10.49
N VAL A 110 -14.55 -13.74 -10.86
CA VAL A 110 -13.38 -14.27 -10.10
C VAL A 110 -12.48 -13.15 -9.58
N LYS A 111 -12.64 -11.94 -10.15
CA LYS A 111 -11.80 -10.77 -9.80
C LYS A 111 -12.24 -10.20 -8.45
N PRO A 112 -11.28 -9.96 -7.51
CA PRO A 112 -11.58 -9.26 -6.25
C PRO A 112 -12.19 -7.87 -6.51
N TRP A 113 -12.84 -7.31 -5.48
CA TRP A 113 -13.50 -6.00 -5.59
C TRP A 113 -12.54 -4.80 -5.58
N GLY A 114 -11.23 -5.03 -5.51
CA GLY A 114 -10.20 -3.99 -5.57
C GLY A 114 -9.57 -3.66 -4.21
N THR A 115 -8.62 -2.71 -4.22
CA THR A 115 -7.79 -2.35 -3.05
C THR A 115 -8.59 -1.64 -1.95
N GLY A 116 -9.59 -0.83 -2.30
CA GLY A 116 -10.48 -0.21 -1.31
C GLY A 116 -11.29 -1.24 -0.52
N HIS A 117 -11.81 -2.28 -1.20
CA HIS A 117 -12.49 -3.38 -0.53
C HIS A 117 -11.53 -4.22 0.34
N ALA A 118 -10.28 -4.42 -0.12
CA ALA A 118 -9.27 -5.10 0.69
C ALA A 118 -9.09 -4.40 2.05
N ILE A 119 -8.92 -3.07 2.03
CA ILE A 119 -8.77 -2.28 3.25
C ILE A 119 -10.07 -2.26 4.07
N LEU A 120 -11.23 -2.18 3.43
CA LEU A 120 -12.52 -2.26 4.12
C LEU A 120 -12.67 -3.57 4.92
N CYS A 121 -12.12 -4.69 4.44
CA CYS A 121 -12.12 -5.95 5.19
C CYS A 121 -11.37 -5.88 6.52
N CYS A 122 -10.52 -4.86 6.74
CA CYS A 122 -9.79 -4.65 7.99
C CYS A 122 -10.58 -3.90 9.06
N LYS A 123 -11.83 -3.47 8.79
CA LYS A 123 -12.63 -2.58 9.63
C LYS A 123 -12.77 -3.05 11.08
N ASP A 124 -12.88 -4.34 11.31
CA ASP A 124 -13.06 -4.92 12.65
C ASP A 124 -11.74 -5.29 13.35
N VAL A 125 -10.60 -5.10 12.67
CA VAL A 125 -9.26 -5.55 13.12
C VAL A 125 -8.32 -4.37 13.35
N VAL A 126 -8.48 -3.31 12.57
CA VAL A 126 -7.69 -2.08 12.66
C VAL A 126 -8.51 -1.01 13.35
N ASP A 127 -8.03 -0.55 14.50
CA ASP A 127 -8.74 0.39 15.37
C ASP A 127 -7.91 1.64 15.71
N GLY A 128 -6.93 1.99 14.88
CA GLY A 128 -6.04 3.14 15.02
C GLY A 128 -5.38 3.52 13.69
N PRO A 129 -4.33 4.36 13.72
CA PRO A 129 -3.60 4.71 12.50
C PRO A 129 -2.91 3.48 11.90
N PHE A 130 -2.81 3.45 10.58
CA PHE A 130 -2.19 2.31 9.89
C PHE A 130 -1.53 2.70 8.58
N ALA A 131 -0.49 1.96 8.19
CA ALA A 131 0.09 2.03 6.87
C ALA A 131 -0.40 0.87 6.00
N VAL A 132 -0.48 1.10 4.69
CA VAL A 132 -0.87 0.10 3.68
C VAL A 132 0.28 -0.07 2.69
N VAL A 133 0.62 -1.31 2.38
CA VAL A 133 1.63 -1.68 1.37
C VAL A 133 1.19 -2.90 0.57
N ASN A 134 1.75 -3.07 -0.62
CA ASN A 134 1.62 -4.30 -1.40
C ASN A 134 2.60 -5.37 -0.88
N ALA A 135 2.22 -6.62 -0.97
CA ALA A 135 3.01 -7.76 -0.51
C ALA A 135 4.23 -8.09 -1.38
N ASP A 136 4.22 -7.65 -2.65
CA ASP A 136 5.20 -7.99 -3.68
C ASP A 136 6.14 -6.81 -4.04
N ASP A 137 6.09 -5.75 -3.24
CA ASP A 137 6.88 -4.54 -3.45
C ASP A 137 7.91 -4.34 -2.32
N TYR A 138 9.12 -3.91 -2.70
CA TYR A 138 10.13 -3.39 -1.80
C TYR A 138 10.08 -1.87 -1.78
N TYR A 139 9.88 -1.29 -0.62
CA TYR A 139 9.66 0.14 -0.44
C TYR A 139 10.88 0.91 0.07
N GLY A 140 11.78 0.24 0.78
CA GLY A 140 12.98 0.81 1.38
C GLY A 140 12.78 1.32 2.81
N LYS A 141 13.87 1.28 3.54
CA LYS A 141 13.90 1.54 4.99
C LYS A 141 13.46 2.96 5.36
N SER A 142 13.83 3.96 4.55
CA SER A 142 13.49 5.35 4.87
C SER A 142 12.00 5.61 4.71
N ALA A 143 11.34 4.95 3.76
CA ALA A 143 9.91 5.07 3.52
C ALA A 143 9.09 4.59 4.74
N PHE A 144 9.44 3.43 5.31
CA PHE A 144 8.77 2.93 6.51
C PHE A 144 8.98 3.84 7.72
N LYS A 145 10.17 4.36 7.91
CA LYS A 145 10.46 5.30 9.00
C LYS A 145 9.68 6.61 8.85
N GLN A 146 9.62 7.16 7.65
CA GLN A 146 8.88 8.40 7.38
C GLN A 146 7.38 8.22 7.64
N ILE A 147 6.76 7.16 7.09
CA ILE A 147 5.33 6.93 7.23
C ILE A 147 4.94 6.62 8.69
N TYR A 148 5.75 5.82 9.41
CA TYR A 148 5.54 5.55 10.82
C TYR A 148 5.54 6.84 11.65
N ASN A 149 6.56 7.67 11.48
CA ASN A 149 6.69 8.93 12.20
C ASN A 149 5.50 9.88 11.93
N GLN A 150 5.04 9.93 10.68
CA GLN A 150 3.89 10.74 10.31
C GLN A 150 2.59 10.23 10.97
N LEU A 151 2.37 8.90 10.97
CA LEU A 151 1.20 8.29 11.59
C LEU A 151 1.15 8.47 13.12
N VAL A 152 2.31 8.50 13.77
CA VAL A 152 2.40 8.79 15.21
C VAL A 152 2.16 10.27 15.52
N ALA A 153 2.63 11.16 14.64
CA ALA A 153 2.60 12.61 14.85
C ALA A 153 1.27 13.27 14.51
N LYS A 154 0.46 12.66 13.64
CA LYS A 154 -0.76 13.25 13.09
C LYS A 154 -2.01 12.50 13.54
N ALA A 155 -3.05 13.27 13.79
CA ALA A 155 -4.41 12.79 14.03
C ALA A 155 -5.37 13.66 13.21
N ASP A 156 -6.57 13.16 12.98
CA ASP A 156 -7.61 13.93 12.32
C ASP A 156 -7.95 15.19 13.14
N ASP A 157 -8.17 16.27 12.42
CA ASP A 157 -8.62 17.55 12.95
C ASP A 157 -9.95 17.94 12.25
N ASP A 158 -10.02 19.14 11.64
CA ASP A 158 -11.17 19.52 10.81
C ASP A 158 -11.27 18.70 9.52
N LYS A 159 -10.18 18.01 9.15
CA LYS A 159 -10.08 17.09 8.02
C LYS A 159 -9.37 15.81 8.42
N TYR A 160 -9.61 14.76 7.65
CA TYR A 160 -8.84 13.53 7.75
C TYR A 160 -7.39 13.78 7.35
N GLN A 161 -6.45 13.41 8.21
CA GLN A 161 -5.01 13.64 8.02
C GLN A 161 -4.32 12.36 7.51
N TYR A 162 -4.35 12.19 6.18
CA TYR A 162 -3.72 11.03 5.53
C TYR A 162 -2.31 11.36 5.04
N THR A 163 -1.58 10.34 4.67
CA THR A 163 -0.25 10.46 4.10
C THR A 163 0.00 9.44 3.01
N MET A 164 0.95 9.73 2.13
CA MET A 164 1.39 8.82 1.09
C MET A 164 2.91 8.95 0.93
N VAL A 165 3.61 7.84 0.72
CA VAL A 165 5.01 7.90 0.29
C VAL A 165 5.06 8.03 -1.21
N GLY A 166 5.64 9.16 -1.67
CA GLY A 166 5.87 9.44 -3.08
C GLY A 166 7.30 9.08 -3.48
N TYR A 167 7.45 8.41 -4.61
CA TYR A 167 8.73 8.02 -5.18
C TYR A 167 9.03 8.82 -6.43
N GLN A 168 10.30 9.14 -6.68
CA GLN A 168 10.70 9.65 -7.97
C GLN A 168 10.42 8.59 -9.04
N LEU A 169 9.76 8.97 -10.13
CA LEU A 169 9.37 8.06 -11.20
C LEU A 169 10.53 7.18 -11.67
N TYR A 170 11.72 7.78 -11.85
CA TYR A 170 12.92 7.07 -12.29
C TYR A 170 13.35 5.92 -11.38
N ASN A 171 13.07 6.03 -10.08
CA ASN A 171 13.35 5.00 -9.10
C ASN A 171 12.33 3.85 -9.12
N THR A 172 11.35 3.87 -10.04
CA THR A 172 10.27 2.89 -10.15
C THR A 172 10.12 2.27 -11.54
N LEU A 173 10.99 2.67 -12.49
CA LEU A 173 10.95 2.17 -13.86
C LEU A 173 11.68 0.82 -13.99
N THR A 174 11.27 0.03 -14.99
CA THR A 174 11.95 -1.20 -15.41
C THR A 174 12.57 -1.03 -16.80
N GLU A 175 13.60 -1.84 -17.11
CA GLU A 175 14.17 -1.96 -18.46
C GLU A 175 13.36 -2.95 -19.33
N ASN A 176 12.47 -3.74 -18.73
CA ASN A 176 11.83 -4.89 -19.37
C ASN A 176 10.45 -4.59 -19.97
N GLY A 177 10.07 -3.31 -20.07
CA GLY A 177 8.79 -2.93 -20.66
C GLY A 177 8.20 -1.66 -20.07
N HIS A 178 6.86 -1.58 -20.11
CA HIS A 178 6.12 -0.46 -19.55
C HIS A 178 5.68 -0.73 -18.11
N VAL A 179 5.43 0.34 -17.38
CA VAL A 179 4.84 0.32 -16.03
C VAL A 179 3.58 1.17 -15.99
N ALA A 180 2.69 0.85 -15.04
CA ALA A 180 1.56 1.71 -14.68
C ALA A 180 1.84 2.39 -13.34
N ARG A 181 1.61 3.71 -13.24
CA ARG A 181 1.88 4.51 -12.03
C ARG A 181 0.84 5.60 -11.84
N GLY A 182 0.46 5.83 -10.59
CA GLY A 182 -0.28 7.02 -10.21
C GLY A 182 0.65 8.23 -10.17
N VAL A 183 0.60 9.07 -11.20
CA VAL A 183 1.39 10.30 -11.28
C VAL A 183 0.74 11.36 -10.41
N CYS A 184 1.51 11.95 -9.48
CA CYS A 184 1.03 12.84 -8.44
C CYS A 184 1.28 14.30 -8.78
N SER A 185 0.25 15.15 -8.63
CA SER A 185 0.37 16.60 -8.54
C SER A 185 0.46 17.01 -7.07
N ILE A 186 1.51 17.76 -6.72
CA ILE A 186 1.84 18.10 -5.32
C ILE A 186 1.91 19.61 -5.17
N SER A 187 1.24 20.15 -4.14
CA SER A 187 1.33 21.58 -3.82
C SER A 187 2.70 21.97 -3.26
N PRO A 188 3.06 23.28 -3.25
CA PRO A 188 4.30 23.77 -2.62
C PRO A 188 4.45 23.35 -1.15
N GLU A 189 3.34 23.15 -0.43
CA GLU A 189 3.29 22.73 0.97
C GLU A 189 3.47 21.21 1.14
N GLY A 190 3.65 20.46 0.03
CA GLY A 190 3.84 19.00 0.04
C GLY A 190 2.55 18.21 0.20
N LYS A 191 1.41 18.79 -0.20
CA LYS A 191 0.11 18.11 -0.18
C LYS A 191 -0.22 17.54 -1.54
N LEU A 192 -0.83 16.36 -1.55
CA LEU A 192 -1.39 15.77 -2.77
C LEU A 192 -2.59 16.61 -3.24
N VAL A 193 -2.54 17.05 -4.47
CA VAL A 193 -3.61 17.80 -5.13
C VAL A 193 -4.43 16.89 -6.04
N ASP A 194 -3.73 16.01 -6.76
CA ASP A 194 -4.32 15.09 -7.73
C ASP A 194 -3.42 13.87 -7.94
N ILE A 195 -4.00 12.77 -8.38
CA ILE A 195 -3.31 11.54 -8.74
C ILE A 195 -3.93 10.93 -10.00
N GLU A 196 -3.17 10.86 -11.07
CA GLU A 196 -3.62 10.31 -12.33
C GLU A 196 -2.93 8.98 -12.63
N GLU A 197 -3.72 7.91 -12.79
CA GLU A 197 -3.19 6.60 -13.17
C GLU A 197 -2.78 6.63 -14.66
N ARG A 198 -1.48 6.53 -14.92
CA ARG A 198 -0.90 6.36 -16.25
C ARG A 198 -0.57 4.89 -16.46
N THR A 199 -1.36 4.22 -17.27
CA THR A 199 -1.30 2.76 -17.45
C THR A 199 -0.13 2.28 -18.27
N ARG A 200 0.49 3.19 -19.05
CA ARG A 200 1.66 2.86 -19.87
C ARG A 200 2.70 3.99 -19.85
N ILE A 201 3.71 3.79 -19.01
CA ILE A 201 4.89 4.65 -18.92
C ILE A 201 6.10 3.84 -19.35
N GLU A 202 6.95 4.39 -20.22
CA GLU A 202 8.19 3.77 -20.68
C GLU A 202 9.37 4.72 -20.53
N LYS A 203 10.57 4.16 -20.44
CA LYS A 203 11.79 4.93 -20.65
C LYS A 203 11.88 5.38 -22.11
N LYS A 204 12.23 6.65 -22.32
CA LYS A 204 12.44 7.24 -23.66
C LYS A 204 13.74 8.08 -23.65
N GLY A 205 14.81 7.48 -24.17
CA GLY A 205 16.14 8.07 -24.06
C GLY A 205 16.57 8.21 -22.59
N ASP A 206 17.01 9.40 -22.19
CA ASP A 206 17.37 9.70 -20.81
C ASP A 206 16.16 10.07 -19.92
N GLY A 207 14.92 10.04 -20.49
CA GLY A 207 13.68 10.44 -19.85
C GLY A 207 12.66 9.32 -19.72
N ALA A 208 11.46 9.71 -19.28
CA ALA A 208 10.28 8.87 -19.27
C ALA A 208 9.12 9.57 -19.96
N ALA A 209 8.23 8.80 -20.58
CA ALA A 209 7.02 9.31 -21.21
C ALA A 209 5.87 8.32 -21.06
N PHE A 210 4.65 8.82 -21.08
CA PHE A 210 3.44 8.00 -21.11
C PHE A 210 2.67 8.14 -22.39
N THR A 211 1.85 7.16 -22.69
CA THR A 211 0.90 7.16 -23.80
C THR A 211 -0.48 6.73 -23.32
N GLU A 212 -1.52 7.27 -23.95
CA GLU A 212 -2.93 6.91 -23.72
C GLU A 212 -3.60 6.33 -24.97
N ASP A 213 -2.86 6.23 -26.07
CA ASP A 213 -3.31 5.82 -27.41
C ASP A 213 -2.42 4.71 -28.00
N ASP A 214 -2.03 3.75 -27.15
CA ASP A 214 -1.21 2.58 -27.50
C ASP A 214 0.14 2.92 -28.18
N GLY A 215 0.67 4.11 -27.89
CA GLY A 215 1.98 4.53 -28.38
C GLY A 215 1.95 5.39 -29.64
N ALA A 216 0.78 5.84 -30.10
CA ALA A 216 0.67 6.76 -31.23
C ALA A 216 1.22 8.15 -30.85
N THR A 217 0.93 8.61 -29.62
CA THR A 217 1.50 9.84 -29.07
C THR A 217 2.14 9.60 -27.71
N TRP A 218 3.18 10.39 -27.39
CA TRP A 218 3.92 10.28 -26.14
C TRP A 218 4.04 11.64 -25.47
N THR A 219 3.69 11.70 -24.20
CA THR A 219 3.85 12.89 -23.35
C THR A 219 4.99 12.67 -22.39
N SER A 220 6.00 13.54 -22.41
CA SER A 220 7.16 13.45 -21.54
C SER A 220 6.80 13.73 -20.07
N LEU A 221 7.42 12.98 -19.18
CA LEU A 221 7.36 13.18 -17.72
C LEU A 221 8.70 13.77 -17.25
N GLY A 222 8.62 14.80 -16.41
CA GLY A 222 9.80 15.49 -15.90
C GLY A 222 10.61 14.63 -14.93
N GLU A 223 11.89 15.00 -14.73
CA GLU A 223 12.79 14.30 -13.78
C GLU A 223 12.27 14.30 -12.35
N ASP A 224 11.58 15.37 -11.94
CA ASP A 224 11.01 15.53 -10.60
C ASP A 224 9.63 14.89 -10.43
N THR A 225 9.15 14.14 -11.44
CA THR A 225 7.85 13.48 -11.38
C THR A 225 7.79 12.52 -10.20
N ILE A 226 6.82 12.75 -9.32
CA ILE A 226 6.53 11.90 -8.17
C ILE A 226 5.36 10.97 -8.50
N VAL A 227 5.50 9.71 -8.11
CA VAL A 227 4.48 8.68 -8.32
C VAL A 227 4.12 7.95 -7.04
N SER A 228 2.90 7.48 -6.98
CA SER A 228 2.41 6.57 -5.95
C SER A 228 2.79 5.13 -6.27
N MET A 229 3.27 4.43 -5.24
CA MET A 229 3.54 2.99 -5.27
C MET A 229 2.64 2.23 -4.28
N ASN A 230 1.45 2.76 -4.00
CA ASN A 230 0.49 2.20 -3.03
C ASN A 230 1.00 2.10 -1.58
N MET A 231 1.95 2.94 -1.18
CA MET A 231 2.33 3.09 0.21
C MET A 231 1.57 4.25 0.83
N TRP A 232 0.51 3.95 1.55
CA TRP A 232 -0.40 4.92 2.15
C TRP A 232 -0.40 4.83 3.67
N GLY A 233 -0.66 5.95 4.33
CA GLY A 233 -0.90 6.03 5.76
C GLY A 233 -2.23 6.71 6.05
N PHE A 234 -3.04 6.09 6.89
CA PHE A 234 -4.39 6.51 7.20
C PHE A 234 -4.63 6.56 8.71
N THR A 235 -5.56 7.39 9.10
CA THR A 235 -6.29 7.25 10.35
C THR A 235 -7.46 6.27 10.15
N GLU A 236 -8.10 5.82 11.22
CA GLU A 236 -9.22 4.87 11.14
C GLU A 236 -10.43 5.42 10.37
N SER A 237 -10.51 6.74 10.16
CA SER A 237 -11.61 7.40 9.44
C SER A 237 -11.80 6.89 8.01
N ILE A 238 -10.73 6.46 7.33
CA ILE A 238 -10.84 5.91 5.96
C ILE A 238 -11.71 4.65 5.91
N LEU A 239 -11.71 3.83 6.98
CA LEU A 239 -12.52 2.61 7.04
C LEU A 239 -14.02 2.92 7.01
N GLY A 240 -14.44 3.99 7.69
CA GLY A 240 -15.81 4.48 7.66
C GLY A 240 -16.21 5.02 6.28
N GLU A 241 -15.34 5.79 5.63
CA GLU A 241 -15.58 6.34 4.30
C GLU A 241 -15.65 5.23 3.23
N LEU A 242 -14.77 4.23 3.32
CA LEU A 242 -14.80 3.06 2.44
C LEU A 242 -16.13 2.28 2.59
N ASP A 243 -16.58 2.06 3.81
CA ASP A 243 -17.83 1.35 4.09
C ASP A 243 -19.05 2.08 3.51
N GLN A 244 -19.14 3.39 3.75
CA GLN A 244 -20.27 4.21 3.30
C GLN A 244 -20.38 4.30 1.77
N ARG A 245 -19.25 4.30 1.05
CA ARG A 245 -19.20 4.46 -0.41
C ARG A 245 -19.28 3.15 -1.17
N PHE A 246 -19.02 2.01 -0.53
CA PHE A 246 -18.91 0.72 -1.22
C PHE A 246 -20.22 0.28 -1.87
N ALA A 247 -21.37 0.51 -1.23
CA ALA A 247 -22.68 0.19 -1.81
C ALA A 247 -22.95 0.97 -3.10
N ALA A 248 -22.71 2.28 -3.11
CA ALA A 248 -22.86 3.11 -4.31
C ALA A 248 -21.91 2.71 -5.44
N PHE A 249 -20.67 2.34 -5.10
CA PHE A 249 -19.74 1.76 -6.07
C PHE A 249 -20.30 0.46 -6.70
N LEU A 250 -20.86 -0.44 -5.89
CA LEU A 250 -21.44 -1.70 -6.38
C LEU A 250 -22.66 -1.46 -7.30
N GLU A 251 -23.54 -0.53 -6.94
CA GLU A 251 -24.69 -0.16 -7.77
C GLU A 251 -24.31 0.27 -9.19
N LYS A 252 -23.25 1.06 -9.30
CA LYS A 252 -22.71 1.54 -10.58
C LYS A 252 -21.89 0.45 -11.28
N GLY A 253 -20.90 -0.11 -10.58
CA GLY A 253 -19.93 -1.02 -11.15
C GLY A 253 -20.53 -2.32 -11.65
N LEU A 254 -21.55 -2.86 -10.98
CA LEU A 254 -22.24 -4.05 -11.42
C LEU A 254 -23.10 -3.85 -12.68
N LYS A 255 -23.54 -2.61 -12.96
CA LYS A 255 -24.25 -2.27 -14.21
C LYS A 255 -23.28 -2.07 -15.38
N GLU A 256 -22.16 -1.41 -15.13
CA GLU A 256 -21.22 -1.02 -16.18
C GLU A 256 -20.23 -2.14 -16.54
N ASN A 257 -19.67 -2.82 -15.53
CA ASN A 257 -18.65 -3.86 -15.72
C ASN A 257 -18.70 -4.92 -14.60
N PRO A 258 -19.74 -5.79 -14.59
CA PRO A 258 -20.01 -6.71 -13.48
C PRO A 258 -18.86 -7.66 -13.15
N LEU A 259 -18.07 -8.06 -14.15
CA LEU A 259 -17.01 -9.05 -13.96
C LEU A 259 -15.65 -8.42 -13.56
N LYS A 260 -15.43 -7.11 -13.85
CA LYS A 260 -14.10 -6.50 -13.73
C LYS A 260 -14.05 -5.18 -12.95
N CYS A 261 -15.23 -4.59 -12.55
CA CYS A 261 -15.21 -3.36 -11.75
C CYS A 261 -14.40 -3.54 -10.48
N GLU A 262 -13.61 -2.53 -10.11
CA GLU A 262 -12.76 -2.53 -8.93
C GLU A 262 -12.94 -1.24 -8.12
N TYR A 263 -13.12 -1.40 -6.82
CA TYR A 263 -13.17 -0.34 -5.84
C TYR A 263 -11.75 0.01 -5.43
N PHE A 264 -11.15 0.98 -6.08
CA PHE A 264 -9.76 1.37 -5.85
C PHE A 264 -9.64 2.33 -4.67
N LEU A 265 -8.68 2.05 -3.79
CA LEU A 265 -8.36 2.91 -2.65
C LEU A 265 -7.96 4.34 -3.07
N PRO A 266 -7.08 4.55 -4.06
CA PRO A 266 -6.75 5.91 -4.53
C PRO A 266 -7.96 6.70 -5.04
N PHE A 267 -8.95 6.04 -5.64
CA PHE A 267 -10.18 6.69 -6.09
C PHE A 267 -10.98 7.29 -4.93
N VAL A 268 -11.12 6.55 -3.82
CA VAL A 268 -11.81 7.06 -2.62
C VAL A 268 -11.04 8.22 -1.99
N VAL A 269 -9.72 8.14 -1.97
CA VAL A 269 -8.88 9.25 -1.49
C VAL A 269 -9.08 10.49 -2.35
N ASP A 270 -9.10 10.35 -3.67
CA ASP A 270 -9.34 11.45 -4.63
C ASP A 270 -10.72 12.10 -4.40
N GLU A 271 -11.77 11.28 -4.22
CA GLU A 271 -13.10 11.81 -3.87
C GLU A 271 -13.07 12.63 -2.58
N LEU A 272 -12.40 12.15 -1.54
CA LEU A 272 -12.29 12.84 -0.26
C LEU A 272 -11.49 14.16 -0.37
N LEU A 273 -10.47 14.21 -1.22
CA LEU A 273 -9.75 15.45 -1.54
C LEU A 273 -10.68 16.46 -2.22
N LYS A 274 -11.43 16.04 -3.25
CA LYS A 274 -12.40 16.87 -3.98
C LYS A 274 -13.54 17.36 -3.11
N GLU A 275 -13.98 16.56 -2.14
CA GLU A 275 -14.97 16.92 -1.12
C GLU A 275 -14.40 17.82 -0.01
N ASN A 276 -13.10 18.10 -0.02
CA ASN A 276 -12.38 18.85 1.02
C ASN A 276 -12.50 18.24 2.43
N LYS A 277 -12.72 16.91 2.50
CA LYS A 277 -12.82 16.13 3.75
C LYS A 277 -11.47 15.60 4.21
N ALA A 278 -10.55 15.36 3.30
CA ALA A 278 -9.23 14.85 3.61
C ALA A 278 -8.13 15.77 3.11
N GLU A 279 -6.96 15.61 3.72
CA GLU A 279 -5.69 16.18 3.30
C GLU A 279 -4.64 15.09 3.31
N VAL A 280 -3.87 14.97 2.23
CA VAL A 280 -2.83 13.95 2.10
C VAL A 280 -1.46 14.61 2.05
N THR A 281 -0.62 14.34 3.05
CA THR A 281 0.79 14.77 3.05
C THR A 281 1.61 13.79 2.22
N VAL A 282 2.36 14.29 1.22
CA VAL A 282 3.26 13.46 0.40
C VAL A 282 4.65 13.45 1.01
N LEU A 283 5.08 12.27 1.46
CA LEU A 283 6.41 12.01 2.00
C LEU A 283 7.33 11.58 0.85
N LYS A 284 8.27 12.42 0.46
CA LYS A 284 9.19 12.11 -0.64
C LYS A 284 10.24 11.11 -0.18
N SER A 285 10.23 9.90 -0.74
CA SER A 285 11.27 8.90 -0.50
C SER A 285 12.44 9.09 -1.43
N VAL A 286 13.64 8.92 -0.88
CA VAL A 286 14.90 8.81 -1.65
C VAL A 286 15.24 7.37 -2.01
N ASP A 287 14.48 6.41 -1.45
CA ASP A 287 14.68 4.99 -1.68
C ASP A 287 14.34 4.62 -3.13
N ARG A 288 15.00 3.59 -3.63
CA ARG A 288 14.61 2.95 -4.87
C ARG A 288 13.56 1.90 -4.56
N TRP A 289 12.44 1.98 -5.27
CA TRP A 289 11.42 0.95 -5.24
C TRP A 289 11.84 -0.23 -6.13
N TYR A 290 11.52 -1.45 -5.69
CA TYR A 290 11.68 -2.65 -6.49
C TYR A 290 10.42 -3.50 -6.41
N GLY A 291 10.01 -4.06 -7.54
CA GLY A 291 8.92 -5.01 -7.64
C GLY A 291 9.18 -5.98 -8.78
N VAL A 292 8.56 -7.15 -8.72
CA VAL A 292 8.64 -8.13 -9.81
C VAL A 292 7.42 -7.97 -10.70
N THR A 293 7.45 -7.03 -11.62
CA THR A 293 6.39 -6.83 -12.62
C THR A 293 6.50 -7.87 -13.72
N TYR A 294 7.72 -8.06 -14.23
CA TYR A 294 8.08 -9.08 -15.20
C TYR A 294 8.95 -10.15 -14.55
N LYS A 295 8.96 -11.36 -15.11
CA LYS A 295 9.77 -12.46 -14.58
C LYS A 295 11.27 -12.13 -14.60
N GLU A 296 11.68 -11.36 -15.59
CA GLU A 296 13.03 -10.86 -15.81
C GLU A 296 13.49 -9.88 -14.71
N ASP A 297 12.55 -9.19 -14.05
CA ASP A 297 12.85 -8.24 -12.96
C ASP A 297 13.38 -8.94 -11.72
N LYS A 298 13.14 -10.26 -11.56
CA LYS A 298 13.56 -11.00 -10.35
C LYS A 298 15.06 -10.91 -10.11
N GLN A 299 15.90 -11.09 -11.15
CA GLN A 299 17.33 -11.01 -10.97
C GLN A 299 17.79 -9.62 -10.54
N MET A 300 17.16 -8.57 -11.07
CA MET A 300 17.43 -7.19 -10.65
C MET A 300 17.12 -6.98 -9.17
N VAL A 301 16.03 -7.56 -8.66
CA VAL A 301 15.67 -7.49 -7.23
C VAL A 301 16.69 -8.23 -6.37
N VAL A 302 17.10 -9.45 -6.75
CA VAL A 302 18.12 -10.24 -6.07
C VAL A 302 19.44 -9.45 -5.97
N ASP A 303 19.90 -8.88 -7.10
CA ASP A 303 21.15 -8.10 -7.15
C ASP A 303 21.02 -6.80 -6.32
N ALA A 304 19.84 -6.20 -6.27
CA ALA A 304 19.58 -5.03 -5.46
C ALA A 304 19.64 -5.35 -3.96
N ILE A 305 18.96 -6.40 -3.52
CA ILE A 305 18.99 -6.86 -2.13
C ILE A 305 20.42 -7.20 -1.71
N ARG A 306 21.19 -7.90 -2.55
CA ARG A 306 22.60 -8.20 -2.26
C ARG A 306 23.40 -6.92 -2.05
N ARG A 307 23.29 -5.93 -2.95
CA ARG A 307 23.99 -4.64 -2.79
C ARG A 307 23.58 -3.93 -1.50
N LEU A 308 22.31 -3.96 -1.10
CA LEU A 308 21.83 -3.33 0.13
C LEU A 308 22.41 -4.00 1.38
N LYS A 309 22.59 -5.33 1.37
CA LYS A 309 23.30 -6.09 2.41
C LYS A 309 24.80 -5.72 2.44
N ASP A 310 25.46 -5.71 1.29
CA ASP A 310 26.89 -5.33 1.16
C ASP A 310 27.16 -3.90 1.66
N GLN A 311 26.17 -3.00 1.54
CA GLN A 311 26.21 -1.63 2.07
C GLN A 311 25.88 -1.54 3.57
N GLY A 312 25.55 -2.65 4.21
CA GLY A 312 25.22 -2.71 5.64
C GLY A 312 23.81 -2.17 5.99
N LEU A 313 22.92 -1.98 5.00
CA LEU A 313 21.53 -1.59 5.27
C LEU A 313 20.74 -2.73 5.93
N TYR A 314 21.05 -3.96 5.56
CA TYR A 314 20.49 -5.17 6.14
C TYR A 314 21.58 -6.09 6.67
N PRO A 315 21.29 -6.86 7.75
CA PRO A 315 22.15 -7.94 8.15
C PRO A 315 22.16 -9.04 7.08
N GLU A 316 23.17 -9.90 7.10
CA GLU A 316 23.25 -11.02 6.17
C GLU A 316 22.01 -11.94 6.27
N LYS A 317 21.61 -12.27 7.51
CA LYS A 317 20.32 -12.89 7.81
C LYS A 317 19.36 -11.83 8.34
N VAL A 318 18.29 -11.56 7.61
CA VAL A 318 17.28 -10.55 8.01
C VAL A 318 16.57 -10.97 9.29
N TRP A 319 16.32 -12.28 9.46
CA TRP A 319 15.74 -12.85 10.65
C TRP A 319 16.74 -13.81 11.31
N GLU A 320 17.00 -13.58 12.58
CA GLU A 320 17.70 -14.57 13.42
C GLU A 320 16.66 -15.63 13.85
N ASP A 321 17.04 -16.92 13.82
CA ASP A 321 16.19 -18.07 14.18
C ASP A 321 15.84 -18.10 15.68
#